data_6b48e4c5765ce82a419dcfe45d3b29ef
#
_entry.id   6b48e4c5765ce82a419dcfe45d3b29ef
#
_cell.length_a   1.000
_cell.length_b   1.000
_cell.length_c   1.000
_cell.angle_alpha   90.00
_cell.angle_beta   90.00
_cell.angle_gamma   90.00
#
_symmetry.space_group_name_H-M   'P 1'
#
loop_
_entity.id
_entity.type
_entity.pdbx_description
1 polymer ?
#
loop_
_entity_poly.entity_id
_entity_poly.type
_entity_poly.pdbx_seq_one_letter_code
_entity_poly.pdbx_strand_id
1 'polypeptide(L)'
;MQKSLEQKLANIRANPGGATDFFLADAKDADMAAGLAATGKDPITGKSRSLAEYRDQMRVVLNQGLVDILLMSASTSDLLTISEKLFENSHVTPAVRANDTTDIHLMTGGTYAAEPSRPFRTATIEQMLSGKVNPVDSERKLGADLGLYSITPNNNLAFDYVTLEAYKQFRIEAEAKGFRHFLEVFDPNACGAHCPADLGRFINDLIVRTLAGVPRAGRPVFLKIAYHGPKAMEDLVNYDPTLVAGILGGSSGTTHDAFKLLEEARKHGARAALFGRKINNSEHQLSFVYYLRAIADGKIAAGEAVKAYHGELAKLKIPPYRALKDDMELTTTATSYGGSGSVVSLASGVKKADIGKPDFKKMTAAEKVAYSRQRIRSDISKSKQ
;
A
#
# COMPACT_ATOMS: atom_id res chain seq x y z
N MET A 1 -17.63 17.99 -11.74
CA MET A 1 -17.84 18.08 -10.27
C MET A 1 -16.52 18.37 -9.57
N GLN A 2 -16.50 19.17 -8.48
CA GLN A 2 -15.27 19.42 -7.70
C GLN A 2 -14.79 18.11 -7.06
N LYS A 3 -13.49 17.83 -7.13
CA LYS A 3 -12.90 16.63 -6.55
C LYS A 3 -12.70 16.80 -5.04
N SER A 4 -13.12 15.80 -4.25
CA SER A 4 -13.01 15.84 -2.79
C SER A 4 -11.56 15.88 -2.31
N LEU A 5 -10.64 15.23 -3.02
CA LEU A 5 -9.20 15.31 -2.75
C LEU A 5 -8.69 16.74 -2.81
N GLU A 6 -9.07 17.51 -3.83
CA GLU A 6 -8.62 18.90 -4.00
C GLU A 6 -9.10 19.79 -2.86
N GLN A 7 -10.36 19.62 -2.46
CA GLN A 7 -10.93 20.37 -1.34
C GLN A 7 -10.18 20.06 -0.04
N LYS A 8 -9.98 18.77 0.27
CA LYS A 8 -9.29 18.34 1.49
C LYS A 8 -7.82 18.77 1.51
N LEU A 9 -7.11 18.63 0.39
CA LEU A 9 -5.73 19.11 0.29
C LEU A 9 -5.64 20.64 0.47
N ALA A 10 -6.59 21.40 -0.07
CA ALA A 10 -6.63 22.85 0.12
C ALA A 10 -6.83 23.20 1.61
N ASN A 11 -7.77 22.54 2.31
CA ASN A 11 -8.01 22.73 3.73
C ASN A 11 -6.76 22.40 4.57
N ILE A 12 -6.13 21.26 4.31
CA ILE A 12 -4.91 20.83 5.01
C ILE A 12 -3.77 21.84 4.80
N ARG A 13 -3.59 22.33 3.55
CA ARG A 13 -2.53 23.32 3.24
C ARG A 13 -2.81 24.69 3.84
N ALA A 14 -4.07 25.06 3.97
CA ALA A 14 -4.45 26.32 4.60
C ALA A 14 -4.22 26.30 6.12
N ASN A 15 -4.35 25.15 6.77
CA ASN A 15 -4.15 24.96 8.21
C ASN A 15 -3.49 23.60 8.51
N PRO A 16 -2.17 23.42 8.22
CA PRO A 16 -1.51 22.12 8.35
C PRO A 16 -1.58 21.50 9.75
N GLY A 17 -1.51 22.35 10.81
CA GLY A 17 -1.53 21.89 12.21
C GLY A 17 -2.94 21.64 12.77
N GLY A 18 -3.99 22.23 12.18
CA GLY A 18 -5.37 22.21 12.73
C GLY A 18 -6.41 21.55 11.85
N ALA A 19 -6.09 21.25 10.57
CA ALA A 19 -7.04 20.60 9.68
C ALA A 19 -7.36 19.18 10.14
N THR A 20 -8.65 18.84 10.13
CA THR A 20 -9.15 17.50 10.47
C THR A 20 -9.48 16.66 9.24
N ASP A 21 -9.33 17.25 8.06
CA ASP A 21 -9.58 16.56 6.79
C ASP A 21 -8.72 15.33 6.65
N PHE A 22 -9.35 14.25 6.20
CA PHE A 22 -8.71 12.98 5.95
C PHE A 22 -9.21 12.39 4.64
N PHE A 23 -8.32 11.98 3.74
CA PHE A 23 -8.72 11.36 2.49
C PHE A 23 -8.40 9.87 2.47
N LEU A 24 -9.32 9.13 1.84
CA LEU A 24 -9.28 7.69 1.73
C LEU A 24 -9.12 7.29 0.26
N ALA A 25 -8.22 6.36 -0.02
CA ALA A 25 -8.06 5.79 -1.34
C ALA A 25 -8.34 4.29 -1.34
N ASP A 26 -9.03 3.82 -2.38
CA ASP A 26 -9.06 2.42 -2.76
C ASP A 26 -7.98 2.18 -3.82
N ALA A 27 -6.96 1.39 -3.47
CA ALA A 27 -5.83 1.08 -4.33
C ALA A 27 -6.10 -0.22 -5.10
N LYS A 28 -6.66 -0.08 -6.29
CA LYS A 28 -7.03 -1.16 -7.22
C LYS A 28 -5.99 -1.36 -8.34
N ASP A 29 -4.74 -1.12 -8.05
CA ASP A 29 -3.60 -1.25 -8.96
C ASP A 29 -2.84 -2.59 -8.83
N ALA A 30 -3.46 -3.58 -8.19
CA ALA A 30 -2.83 -4.87 -7.90
C ALA A 30 -2.47 -5.68 -9.16
N ASP A 31 -3.13 -5.43 -10.29
CA ASP A 31 -2.81 -6.02 -11.60
C ASP A 31 -1.43 -5.61 -12.12
N MET A 32 -0.87 -4.51 -11.63
CA MET A 32 0.53 -4.13 -11.86
C MET A 32 1.51 -4.78 -10.86
N ALA A 33 1.04 -5.53 -9.87
CA ALA A 33 1.90 -6.15 -8.86
C ALA A 33 1.78 -7.68 -8.84
N ALA A 34 0.57 -8.22 -8.68
CA ALA A 34 0.35 -9.63 -8.33
C ALA A 34 -0.05 -10.53 -9.53
N GLY A 35 0.03 -10.05 -10.76
CA GLY A 35 -0.30 -10.81 -11.96
C GLY A 35 -1.72 -11.40 -11.90
N LEU A 36 -1.90 -12.66 -12.22
CA LEU A 36 -3.22 -13.31 -12.24
C LEU A 36 -3.91 -13.39 -10.86
N ALA A 37 -3.17 -13.25 -9.78
CA ALA A 37 -3.73 -13.23 -8.42
C ALA A 37 -4.28 -11.86 -7.99
N ALA A 38 -4.02 -10.82 -8.78
CA ALA A 38 -4.37 -9.43 -8.47
C ALA A 38 -5.85 -9.19 -8.25
N THR A 39 -6.69 -9.86 -9.02
CA THR A 39 -8.14 -9.68 -9.00
C THR A 39 -8.81 -10.26 -7.74
N GLY A 40 -8.07 -11.07 -6.99
CA GLY A 40 -8.57 -11.75 -5.80
C GLY A 40 -9.57 -12.85 -6.13
N LYS A 41 -10.19 -13.40 -5.07
CA LYS A 41 -11.18 -14.47 -5.19
C LYS A 41 -12.56 -13.99 -4.79
N ASP A 42 -13.58 -14.55 -5.41
CA ASP A 42 -14.95 -14.39 -4.96
C ASP A 42 -15.13 -15.08 -3.60
N PRO A 43 -15.68 -14.41 -2.57
CA PRO A 43 -15.74 -14.96 -1.22
C PRO A 43 -16.73 -16.12 -1.07
N ILE A 44 -17.72 -16.23 -1.96
CA ILE A 44 -18.75 -17.26 -1.90
C ILE A 44 -18.32 -18.50 -2.67
N THR A 45 -17.81 -18.30 -3.90
CA THR A 45 -17.48 -19.42 -4.81
C THR A 45 -16.03 -19.87 -4.68
N GLY A 46 -15.14 -19.05 -4.10
CA GLY A 46 -13.69 -19.29 -4.02
C GLY A 46 -12.95 -19.19 -5.35
N LYS A 47 -13.65 -18.91 -6.46
CA LYS A 47 -13.05 -18.77 -7.79
C LYS A 47 -12.30 -17.45 -7.93
N SER A 48 -11.20 -17.45 -8.68
CA SER A 48 -10.51 -16.21 -9.04
C SER A 48 -11.39 -15.36 -9.94
N ARG A 49 -11.44 -14.05 -9.65
CA ARG A 49 -12.17 -13.10 -10.48
C ARG A 49 -11.42 -12.83 -11.78
N SER A 50 -12.17 -12.57 -12.83
CA SER A 50 -11.63 -12.01 -14.06
C SER A 50 -11.24 -10.55 -13.88
N LEU A 51 -10.46 -9.98 -14.81
CA LEU A 51 -10.16 -8.56 -14.83
C LEU A 51 -11.44 -7.70 -15.03
N ALA A 52 -12.41 -8.22 -15.78
CA ALA A 52 -13.71 -7.54 -15.94
C ALA A 52 -14.46 -7.41 -14.61
N GLU A 53 -14.60 -8.51 -13.87
CA GLU A 53 -15.23 -8.49 -12.53
C GLU A 53 -14.46 -7.61 -11.54
N TYR A 54 -13.13 -7.54 -11.64
CA TYR A 54 -12.32 -6.64 -10.82
C TYR A 54 -12.61 -5.17 -11.15
N ARG A 55 -12.79 -4.83 -12.42
CA ARG A 55 -13.22 -3.49 -12.87
C ARG A 55 -14.65 -3.16 -12.48
N ASP A 56 -15.55 -4.16 -12.45
CA ASP A 56 -16.91 -3.97 -11.94
C ASP A 56 -16.91 -3.58 -10.46
N GLN A 57 -16.04 -4.17 -9.66
CA GLN A 57 -15.87 -3.76 -8.26
C GLN A 57 -15.40 -2.30 -8.14
N MET A 58 -14.56 -1.82 -9.05
CA MET A 58 -14.15 -0.41 -9.08
C MET A 58 -15.33 0.51 -9.39
N ARG A 59 -16.19 0.13 -10.36
CA ARG A 59 -17.42 0.89 -10.69
C ARG A 59 -18.35 1.00 -9.48
N VAL A 60 -18.52 -0.10 -8.74
CA VAL A 60 -19.38 -0.14 -7.57
C VAL A 60 -18.82 0.73 -6.42
N VAL A 61 -17.51 0.68 -6.15
CA VAL A 61 -16.85 1.55 -5.15
C VAL A 61 -16.91 3.02 -5.56
N LEU A 62 -16.70 3.32 -6.85
CA LEU A 62 -16.83 4.68 -7.38
C LEU A 62 -18.25 5.22 -7.18
N ASN A 63 -19.28 4.42 -7.48
CA ASN A 63 -20.67 4.78 -7.32
C ASN A 63 -21.07 4.96 -5.84
N GLN A 64 -20.45 4.23 -4.92
CA GLN A 64 -20.64 4.43 -3.49
C GLN A 64 -20.15 5.81 -3.04
N GLY A 65 -19.09 6.34 -3.65
CA GLY A 65 -18.61 7.69 -3.41
C GLY A 65 -18.01 7.94 -2.01
N LEU A 66 -17.51 6.93 -1.32
CA LEU A 66 -16.93 7.07 0.03
C LEU A 66 -15.40 7.16 0.04
N VAL A 67 -14.77 6.97 -1.12
CA VAL A 67 -13.33 7.18 -1.31
C VAL A 67 -13.08 8.52 -2.01
N ASP A 68 -11.93 9.11 -1.75
CA ASP A 68 -11.49 10.35 -2.38
C ASP A 68 -10.66 10.08 -3.64
N ILE A 69 -10.00 8.92 -3.67
CA ILE A 69 -9.14 8.48 -4.78
C ILE A 69 -9.46 7.03 -5.12
N LEU A 70 -9.53 6.72 -6.40
CA LEU A 70 -9.48 5.37 -6.94
C LEU A 70 -8.19 5.22 -7.75
N LEU A 71 -7.24 4.44 -7.22
CA LEU A 71 -5.95 4.17 -7.85
C LEU A 71 -6.05 2.90 -8.69
N MET A 72 -5.62 2.99 -9.95
CA MET A 72 -5.77 1.92 -10.95
C MET A 72 -4.45 1.69 -11.70
N SER A 73 -4.35 0.59 -12.44
CA SER A 73 -3.37 0.45 -13.52
C SER A 73 -3.68 1.41 -14.68
N ALA A 74 -2.67 1.74 -15.49
CA ALA A 74 -2.86 2.60 -16.65
C ALA A 74 -3.88 2.01 -17.64
N SER A 75 -3.86 0.68 -17.85
CA SER A 75 -4.81 0.00 -18.75
C SER A 75 -6.25 0.01 -18.22
N THR A 76 -6.44 -0.03 -16.91
CA THR A 76 -7.77 0.07 -16.31
C THR A 76 -8.24 1.52 -16.31
N SER A 77 -7.35 2.49 -16.08
CA SER A 77 -7.69 3.92 -16.17
C SER A 77 -8.07 4.32 -17.60
N ASP A 78 -7.40 3.78 -18.62
CA ASP A 78 -7.78 3.99 -20.02
C ASP A 78 -9.24 3.59 -20.29
N LEU A 79 -9.66 2.43 -19.78
CA LEU A 79 -11.05 2.00 -19.90
C LEU A 79 -12.01 2.86 -19.07
N LEU A 80 -11.79 2.94 -17.74
CA LEU A 80 -12.78 3.51 -16.82
C LEU A 80 -12.80 5.05 -16.83
N THR A 81 -11.64 5.69 -17.04
CA THR A 81 -11.53 7.15 -17.01
C THR A 81 -11.73 7.75 -18.40
N ILE A 82 -11.07 7.21 -19.44
CA ILE A 82 -11.07 7.80 -20.78
C ILE A 82 -12.26 7.29 -21.59
N SER A 83 -12.40 5.96 -21.72
CA SER A 83 -13.43 5.38 -22.60
C SER A 83 -14.83 5.48 -21.98
N GLU A 84 -15.00 5.10 -20.70
CA GLU A 84 -16.29 5.10 -20.01
C GLU A 84 -16.61 6.44 -19.31
N LYS A 85 -15.62 7.32 -19.12
CA LYS A 85 -15.77 8.67 -18.53
C LYS A 85 -16.42 8.68 -17.14
N LEU A 86 -16.22 7.61 -16.35
CA LEU A 86 -16.91 7.42 -15.08
C LEU A 86 -16.61 8.50 -14.04
N PHE A 87 -15.48 9.20 -14.18
CA PHE A 87 -15.04 10.21 -13.22
C PHE A 87 -15.51 11.64 -13.54
N GLU A 88 -16.14 11.90 -14.70
CA GLU A 88 -16.56 13.27 -15.11
C GLU A 88 -17.55 13.87 -14.11
N ASN A 89 -18.51 13.06 -13.65
CA ASN A 89 -19.56 13.48 -12.71
C ASN A 89 -19.35 12.94 -11.29
N SER A 90 -18.14 12.53 -10.93
CA SER A 90 -17.78 12.03 -9.61
C SER A 90 -16.84 12.98 -8.89
N HIS A 91 -17.00 13.09 -7.57
CA HIS A 91 -16.03 13.80 -6.72
C HIS A 91 -14.76 12.96 -6.45
N VAL A 92 -14.76 11.68 -6.80
CA VAL A 92 -13.59 10.80 -6.67
C VAL A 92 -12.54 11.18 -7.73
N THR A 93 -11.28 11.22 -7.32
CA THR A 93 -10.14 11.49 -8.21
C THR A 93 -9.62 10.19 -8.80
N PRO A 94 -9.54 10.04 -10.14
CA PRO A 94 -8.81 8.93 -10.74
C PRO A 94 -7.31 9.11 -10.51
N ALA A 95 -6.63 8.02 -10.16
CA ALA A 95 -5.18 7.98 -10.07
C ALA A 95 -4.63 6.71 -10.73
N VAL A 96 -3.38 6.75 -11.18
CA VAL A 96 -2.73 5.61 -11.83
C VAL A 96 -1.42 5.26 -11.14
N ARG A 97 -1.04 3.98 -11.15
CA ARG A 97 0.32 3.59 -10.78
C ARG A 97 1.28 4.02 -11.90
N ALA A 98 2.20 4.94 -11.57
CA ALA A 98 3.09 5.55 -12.54
C ALA A 98 4.40 4.77 -12.75
N ASN A 99 4.76 3.90 -11.80
CA ASN A 99 5.88 2.97 -11.93
C ASN A 99 5.62 1.69 -11.15
N ASP A 100 6.46 0.69 -11.41
CA ASP A 100 6.60 -0.51 -10.60
C ASP A 100 7.97 -0.53 -9.92
N THR A 101 8.07 -1.34 -8.87
CA THR A 101 9.33 -1.76 -8.26
C THR A 101 9.43 -3.27 -8.32
N THR A 102 10.63 -3.80 -8.56
CA THR A 102 10.80 -5.24 -8.83
C THR A 102 10.42 -6.14 -7.67
N ASP A 103 10.48 -5.65 -6.44
CA ASP A 103 10.08 -6.37 -5.22
C ASP A 103 8.58 -6.70 -5.16
N ILE A 104 7.74 -5.89 -5.80
CA ILE A 104 6.30 -6.12 -5.89
C ILE A 104 5.84 -6.64 -7.26
N HIS A 105 6.74 -6.79 -8.22
CA HIS A 105 6.44 -7.39 -9.53
C HIS A 105 6.43 -8.92 -9.41
N LEU A 106 5.32 -9.43 -8.86
CA LEU A 106 5.21 -10.82 -8.42
C LEU A 106 4.77 -11.74 -9.54
N MET A 107 5.54 -12.80 -9.76
CA MET A 107 5.25 -13.86 -10.72
C MET A 107 5.34 -15.22 -10.04
N THR A 108 4.54 -16.18 -10.49
CA THR A 108 4.62 -17.56 -9.98
C THR A 108 6.03 -18.11 -10.25
N GLY A 109 6.75 -18.47 -9.18
CA GLY A 109 8.15 -18.93 -9.27
C GLY A 109 9.17 -17.83 -9.52
N GLY A 110 8.77 -16.54 -9.52
CA GLY A 110 9.68 -15.40 -9.65
C GLY A 110 10.54 -15.19 -8.41
N THR A 111 11.74 -14.66 -8.60
CA THR A 111 12.73 -14.40 -7.55
C THR A 111 12.91 -12.90 -7.24
N TYR A 112 12.25 -12.02 -7.99
CA TYR A 112 12.47 -10.57 -7.93
C TYR A 112 12.27 -9.99 -6.53
N ALA A 113 11.28 -10.48 -5.78
CA ALA A 113 11.00 -9.99 -4.43
C ALA A 113 12.13 -10.29 -3.42
N ALA A 114 13.02 -11.24 -3.71
CA ALA A 114 14.18 -11.59 -2.88
C ALA A 114 15.44 -10.78 -3.22
N GLU A 115 15.42 -10.02 -4.31
CA GLU A 115 16.53 -9.18 -4.76
C GLU A 115 16.29 -7.71 -4.36
N PRO A 116 17.35 -6.90 -4.18
CA PRO A 116 17.18 -5.47 -3.94
C PRO A 116 16.37 -4.81 -5.05
N SER A 117 15.34 -4.09 -4.66
CA SER A 117 14.37 -3.50 -5.57
C SER A 117 14.97 -2.53 -6.57
N ARG A 118 14.41 -2.51 -7.78
CA ARG A 118 14.70 -1.55 -8.85
C ARG A 118 13.39 -0.99 -9.41
N PRO A 119 13.30 0.32 -9.61
CA PRO A 119 12.12 0.94 -10.23
C PRO A 119 12.15 0.76 -11.75
N PHE A 120 10.98 0.58 -12.36
CA PHE A 120 10.78 0.61 -13.80
C PHE A 120 9.40 1.14 -14.14
N ARG A 121 9.15 1.44 -15.41
CA ARG A 121 7.85 1.90 -15.89
C ARG A 121 7.42 1.13 -17.13
N THR A 122 6.13 0.79 -17.18
CA THR A 122 5.49 0.15 -18.34
C THR A 122 4.57 1.08 -19.11
N ALA A 123 4.23 2.26 -18.54
CA ALA A 123 3.46 3.31 -19.20
C ALA A 123 4.18 4.66 -19.11
N THR A 124 4.02 5.49 -20.15
CA THR A 124 4.48 6.89 -20.13
C THR A 124 3.45 7.79 -19.47
N ILE A 125 3.85 9.01 -19.09
CA ILE A 125 2.92 10.00 -18.53
C ILE A 125 1.84 10.37 -19.54
N GLU A 126 2.17 10.47 -20.83
CA GLU A 126 1.17 10.73 -21.88
C GLU A 126 0.12 9.63 -21.95
N GLN A 127 0.51 8.37 -21.83
CA GLN A 127 -0.45 7.26 -21.81
C GLN A 127 -1.38 7.32 -20.60
N MET A 128 -0.89 7.78 -19.45
CA MET A 128 -1.72 7.98 -18.26
C MET A 128 -2.71 9.14 -18.43
N LEU A 129 -2.27 10.23 -19.08
CA LEU A 129 -3.07 11.43 -19.33
C LEU A 129 -4.09 11.26 -20.48
N SER A 130 -3.85 10.35 -21.42
CA SER A 130 -4.62 10.33 -22.68
C SER A 130 -4.84 8.94 -23.31
N GLY A 131 -4.27 7.89 -22.78
CA GLY A 131 -4.25 6.56 -23.40
C GLY A 131 -3.28 6.41 -24.58
N LYS A 132 -2.55 7.47 -24.97
CA LYS A 132 -1.70 7.51 -26.17
C LYS A 132 -0.29 7.99 -25.86
N VAL A 133 0.70 7.58 -26.65
CA VAL A 133 2.09 8.05 -26.54
C VAL A 133 2.23 9.50 -27.03
N ASN A 134 1.55 9.86 -28.12
CA ASN A 134 1.60 11.18 -28.72
C ASN A 134 0.20 11.81 -28.80
N PRO A 135 -0.37 12.28 -27.67
CA PRO A 135 -1.67 12.93 -27.69
C PRO A 135 -1.61 14.34 -28.26
N VAL A 136 -2.71 14.79 -28.85
CA VAL A 136 -2.92 16.24 -29.09
C VAL A 136 -3.31 16.93 -27.78
N ASP A 137 -3.19 18.27 -27.72
CA ASP A 137 -3.38 19.02 -26.47
C ASP A 137 -4.77 18.82 -25.82
N SER A 138 -5.83 18.68 -26.63
CA SER A 138 -7.18 18.40 -26.13
C SER A 138 -7.33 17.03 -25.46
N GLU A 139 -6.51 16.06 -25.84
CA GLU A 139 -6.54 14.68 -25.29
C GLU A 139 -5.78 14.54 -23.98
N ARG A 140 -4.86 15.45 -23.65
CA ARG A 140 -4.03 15.41 -22.42
C ARG A 140 -4.81 15.54 -21.12
N LYS A 141 -6.10 15.83 -21.16
CA LYS A 141 -6.98 16.00 -20.00
C LYS A 141 -8.04 14.90 -19.88
N LEU A 142 -7.98 13.88 -20.71
CA LEU A 142 -8.99 12.81 -20.73
C LEU A 142 -8.78 11.77 -19.63
N GLY A 143 -7.52 11.48 -19.28
CA GLY A 143 -7.13 10.47 -18.32
C GLY A 143 -6.87 11.02 -16.92
N ALA A 144 -6.16 10.21 -16.11
CA ALA A 144 -5.76 10.60 -14.77
C ALA A 144 -4.54 11.52 -14.81
N ASP A 145 -4.58 12.62 -14.05
CA ASP A 145 -3.50 13.59 -13.88
C ASP A 145 -2.72 13.40 -12.57
N LEU A 146 -3.04 12.35 -11.80
CA LEU A 146 -2.43 11.99 -10.53
C LEU A 146 -1.83 10.58 -10.61
N GLY A 147 -0.56 10.44 -10.25
CA GLY A 147 0.15 9.17 -10.28
C GLY A 147 0.73 8.75 -8.94
N LEU A 148 0.74 7.44 -8.69
CA LEU A 148 1.52 6.83 -7.63
C LEU A 148 2.93 6.53 -8.16
N TYR A 149 3.95 7.12 -7.57
CA TYR A 149 5.33 6.70 -7.79
C TYR A 149 5.88 6.01 -6.54
N SER A 150 6.40 4.79 -6.69
CA SER A 150 6.88 3.96 -5.58
C SER A 150 8.40 3.84 -5.61
N ILE A 151 9.02 3.88 -4.44
CA ILE A 151 10.44 3.58 -4.23
C ILE A 151 10.59 2.59 -3.07
N THR A 152 11.59 1.69 -3.18
CA THR A 152 11.95 0.72 -2.14
C THR A 152 13.44 0.85 -1.88
N PRO A 153 13.87 1.61 -0.86
CA PRO A 153 15.27 1.68 -0.48
C PRO A 153 15.72 0.37 0.17
N ASN A 154 16.99 0.00 0.02
CA ASN A 154 17.53 -1.21 0.63
C ASN A 154 18.75 -0.96 1.54
N ASN A 155 19.06 0.31 1.84
CA ASN A 155 20.29 0.71 2.51
C ASN A 155 21.54 0.17 1.77
N ASN A 156 21.45 0.18 0.45
CA ASN A 156 22.49 -0.26 -0.47
C ASN A 156 22.73 0.82 -1.52
N LEU A 157 23.92 1.43 -1.47
CA LEU A 157 24.26 2.58 -2.30
C LEU A 157 24.02 2.33 -3.80
N ALA A 158 24.41 1.17 -4.33
CA ALA A 158 24.33 0.89 -5.76
C ALA A 158 22.86 0.86 -6.27
N PHE A 159 21.94 0.34 -5.46
CA PHE A 159 20.52 0.24 -5.81
C PHE A 159 19.75 1.50 -5.44
N ASP A 160 20.02 2.06 -4.26
CA ASP A 160 19.29 3.24 -3.76
C ASP A 160 19.64 4.47 -4.61
N TYR A 161 20.89 4.61 -5.06
CA TYR A 161 21.28 5.67 -6.00
C TYR A 161 20.47 5.62 -7.31
N VAL A 162 20.37 4.44 -7.93
CA VAL A 162 19.57 4.26 -9.16
C VAL A 162 18.11 4.58 -8.93
N THR A 163 17.56 4.17 -7.80
CA THR A 163 16.17 4.42 -7.41
C THR A 163 15.89 5.92 -7.28
N LEU A 164 16.77 6.66 -6.59
CA LEU A 164 16.63 8.10 -6.40
C LEU A 164 16.81 8.90 -7.70
N GLU A 165 17.75 8.49 -8.58
CA GLU A 165 17.91 9.11 -9.90
C GLU A 165 16.69 8.85 -10.80
N ALA A 166 16.14 7.62 -10.81
CA ALA A 166 14.92 7.31 -11.54
C ALA A 166 13.72 8.14 -11.06
N TYR A 167 13.59 8.32 -9.75
CA TYR A 167 12.56 9.19 -9.17
C TYR A 167 12.75 10.66 -9.58
N LYS A 168 13.98 11.16 -9.58
CA LYS A 168 14.29 12.52 -10.05
C LYS A 168 13.89 12.70 -11.51
N GLN A 169 14.24 11.76 -12.41
CA GLN A 169 13.86 11.84 -13.83
C GLN A 169 12.34 11.82 -14.00
N PHE A 170 11.64 10.96 -13.26
CA PHE A 170 10.17 10.96 -13.27
C PHE A 170 9.58 12.32 -12.84
N ARG A 171 10.08 12.92 -11.75
CA ARG A 171 9.56 14.21 -11.27
C ARG A 171 9.75 15.34 -12.30
N ILE A 172 10.91 15.39 -12.97
CA ILE A 172 11.18 16.38 -14.00
C ILE A 172 10.20 16.19 -15.17
N GLU A 173 9.98 14.96 -15.62
CA GLU A 173 9.01 14.67 -16.69
C GLU A 173 7.58 14.99 -16.24
N ALA A 174 7.20 14.65 -15.01
CA ALA A 174 5.88 14.92 -14.46
C ALA A 174 5.59 16.43 -14.39
N GLU A 175 6.54 17.21 -13.87
CA GLU A 175 6.43 18.67 -13.81
C GLU A 175 6.28 19.28 -15.20
N ALA A 176 7.11 18.86 -16.17
CA ALA A 176 7.06 19.36 -17.56
C ALA A 176 5.72 19.06 -18.25
N LYS A 177 5.02 18.00 -17.86
CA LYS A 177 3.74 17.56 -18.44
C LYS A 177 2.51 17.95 -17.60
N GLY A 178 2.69 18.67 -16.50
CA GLY A 178 1.61 19.03 -15.59
C GLY A 178 0.96 17.83 -14.90
N PHE A 179 1.72 16.74 -14.73
CA PHE A 179 1.27 15.51 -14.08
C PHE A 179 1.65 15.54 -12.60
N ARG A 180 0.69 15.38 -11.73
CA ARG A 180 0.89 15.37 -10.29
C ARG A 180 1.21 13.96 -9.82
N HIS A 181 1.90 13.84 -8.70
CA HIS A 181 2.17 12.51 -8.12
C HIS A 181 2.11 12.53 -6.60
N PHE A 182 1.90 11.37 -6.03
CA PHE A 182 2.19 11.08 -4.63
C PHE A 182 3.28 10.01 -4.55
N LEU A 183 4.10 10.12 -3.50
CA LEU A 183 5.27 9.25 -3.34
C LEU A 183 4.96 8.15 -2.34
N GLU A 184 5.08 6.90 -2.79
CA GLU A 184 5.08 5.73 -1.93
C GLU A 184 6.52 5.34 -1.59
N VAL A 185 6.80 5.20 -0.30
CA VAL A 185 8.08 4.70 0.17
C VAL A 185 7.83 3.40 0.92
N PHE A 186 8.30 2.30 0.33
CA PHE A 186 8.25 0.99 0.96
C PHE A 186 9.38 0.80 1.96
N ASP A 187 9.21 -0.14 2.88
CA ASP A 187 10.29 -0.64 3.69
C ASP A 187 11.28 -1.44 2.82
N PRO A 188 12.56 -1.52 3.22
CA PRO A 188 13.54 -2.34 2.52
C PRO A 188 13.10 -3.79 2.35
N ASN A 189 13.18 -4.31 1.12
CA ASN A 189 12.78 -5.69 0.84
C ASN A 189 13.94 -6.71 0.96
N ALA A 190 15.17 -6.28 0.73
CA ALA A 190 16.33 -7.16 0.68
C ALA A 190 17.59 -6.52 1.30
N CYS A 191 17.47 -5.85 2.44
CA CYS A 191 18.58 -5.19 3.12
C CYS A 191 19.53 -6.14 3.88
N GLY A 192 19.12 -7.39 4.14
CA GLY A 192 19.94 -8.41 4.79
C GLY A 192 20.55 -7.94 6.12
N ALA A 193 21.88 -8.04 6.25
CA ALA A 193 22.60 -7.58 7.43
C ALA A 193 22.66 -6.05 7.57
N HIS A 194 22.30 -5.31 6.54
CA HIS A 194 22.29 -3.84 6.51
C HIS A 194 20.93 -3.24 6.81
N CYS A 195 19.96 -4.05 7.24
CA CYS A 195 18.64 -3.54 7.63
C CYS A 195 18.77 -2.57 8.79
N PRO A 196 18.22 -1.34 8.67
CA PRO A 196 18.24 -0.38 9.75
C PRO A 196 17.51 -0.90 10.98
N ALA A 197 18.09 -0.69 12.18
CA ALA A 197 17.47 -1.10 13.43
C ALA A 197 16.19 -0.27 13.73
N ASP A 198 16.17 1.00 13.32
CA ASP A 198 15.02 1.89 13.41
C ASP A 198 14.55 2.23 11.98
N LEU A 199 13.62 1.42 11.46
CA LEU A 199 13.05 1.61 10.13
C LEU A 199 12.27 2.90 10.01
N GLY A 200 11.51 3.27 11.04
CA GLY A 200 10.71 4.48 11.01
C GLY A 200 11.58 5.73 10.81
N ARG A 201 12.66 5.82 11.57
CA ARG A 201 13.61 6.92 11.43
C ARG A 201 14.36 6.88 10.10
N PHE A 202 14.79 5.70 9.65
CA PHE A 202 15.47 5.54 8.36
C PHE A 202 14.59 6.02 7.20
N ILE A 203 13.33 5.62 7.16
CA ILE A 203 12.38 6.03 6.12
C ILE A 203 12.10 7.54 6.20
N ASN A 204 11.92 8.08 7.40
CA ASN A 204 11.73 9.52 7.58
C ASN A 204 12.95 10.32 7.09
N ASP A 205 14.17 9.93 7.50
CA ASP A 205 15.41 10.58 7.06
C ASP A 205 15.57 10.51 5.54
N LEU A 206 15.25 9.37 4.91
CA LEU A 206 15.27 9.22 3.45
C LEU A 206 14.29 10.19 2.78
N ILE A 207 13.06 10.26 3.26
CA ILE A 207 12.01 11.15 2.71
C ILE A 207 12.44 12.60 2.80
N VAL A 208 12.74 13.08 3.99
CA VAL A 208 13.05 14.50 4.20
C VAL A 208 14.34 14.91 3.49
N ARG A 209 15.34 14.03 3.46
CA ARG A 209 16.60 14.27 2.75
C ARG A 209 16.41 14.30 1.24
N THR A 210 15.60 13.39 0.69
CA THR A 210 15.27 13.35 -0.74
C THR A 210 14.50 14.61 -1.15
N LEU A 211 13.50 15.01 -0.36
CA LEU A 211 12.64 16.15 -0.68
C LEU A 211 13.28 17.51 -0.36
N ALA A 212 14.36 17.57 0.43
CA ALA A 212 15.10 18.81 0.68
C ALA A 212 15.67 19.45 -0.59
N GLY A 213 16.01 18.65 -1.61
CA GLY A 213 16.48 19.13 -2.92
C GLY A 213 15.36 19.39 -3.94
N VAL A 214 14.08 19.31 -3.54
CA VAL A 214 12.94 19.38 -4.46
C VAL A 214 12.15 20.67 -4.23
N PRO A 215 12.14 21.61 -5.21
CA PRO A 215 11.29 22.79 -5.20
C PRO A 215 9.80 22.42 -5.20
N ARG A 216 8.95 23.38 -4.77
CA ARG A 216 7.51 23.17 -4.60
C ARG A 216 6.83 22.50 -5.81
N ALA A 217 7.16 22.90 -7.03
CA ALA A 217 6.54 22.37 -8.24
C ALA A 217 6.77 20.86 -8.45
N GLY A 218 7.96 20.36 -8.06
CA GLY A 218 8.32 18.95 -8.20
C GLY A 218 7.98 18.08 -6.97
N ARG A 219 7.37 18.64 -5.90
CA ARG A 219 7.04 17.87 -4.68
C ARG A 219 5.84 16.96 -4.88
N PRO A 220 5.83 15.78 -4.23
CA PRO A 220 4.62 14.95 -4.19
C PRO A 220 3.50 15.69 -3.46
N VAL A 221 2.24 15.46 -3.88
CA VAL A 221 1.07 16.11 -3.26
C VAL A 221 0.77 15.55 -1.88
N PHE A 222 1.15 14.29 -1.62
CA PHE A 222 1.15 13.60 -0.34
C PHE A 222 2.10 12.39 -0.37
N LEU A 223 2.33 11.80 0.79
CA LEU A 223 3.14 10.59 0.97
C LEU A 223 2.25 9.36 1.24
N LYS A 224 2.75 8.17 0.87
CA LYS A 224 2.17 6.88 1.22
C LYS A 224 3.28 6.01 1.80
N ILE A 225 3.23 5.74 3.11
CA ILE A 225 4.31 5.05 3.84
C ILE A 225 3.77 3.96 4.75
N ALA A 226 4.63 3.05 5.18
CA ALA A 226 4.31 2.14 6.28
C ALA A 226 4.14 2.91 7.58
N TYR A 227 3.23 2.46 8.44
CA TYR A 227 3.05 3.04 9.77
C TYR A 227 4.00 2.37 10.75
N HIS A 228 5.06 3.07 11.13
CA HIS A 228 6.08 2.59 12.09
C HIS A 228 5.80 3.02 13.54
N GLY A 229 4.55 3.31 13.84
CA GLY A 229 4.11 3.70 15.17
C GLY A 229 3.98 5.22 15.36
N PRO A 230 3.46 5.63 16.54
CA PRO A 230 3.14 7.02 16.85
C PRO A 230 4.31 7.95 16.66
N LYS A 231 5.45 7.61 17.29
CA LYS A 231 6.64 8.48 17.30
C LYS A 231 7.15 8.78 15.88
N ALA A 232 7.29 7.76 15.04
CA ALA A 232 7.79 7.95 13.68
C ALA A 232 6.85 8.83 12.86
N MET A 233 5.54 8.65 13.00
CA MET A 233 4.56 9.50 12.32
C MET A 233 4.61 10.94 12.80
N GLU A 234 4.63 11.16 14.12
CA GLU A 234 4.71 12.49 14.73
C GLU A 234 6.02 13.21 14.36
N ASP A 235 7.16 12.51 14.40
CA ASP A 235 8.45 13.07 14.00
C ASP A 235 8.41 13.59 12.54
N LEU A 236 7.79 12.85 11.62
CA LEU A 236 7.69 13.24 10.21
C LEU A 236 6.77 14.45 10.00
N VAL A 237 5.57 14.43 10.58
CA VAL A 237 4.58 15.52 10.39
C VAL A 237 4.98 16.80 11.13
N ASN A 238 5.72 16.70 12.22
CA ASN A 238 6.25 17.85 12.94
C ASN A 238 7.49 18.46 12.27
N TYR A 239 8.29 17.64 11.56
CA TYR A 239 9.45 18.12 10.83
C TYR A 239 9.06 19.08 9.69
N ASP A 240 8.07 18.72 8.90
CA ASP A 240 7.54 19.59 7.84
C ASP A 240 6.01 19.43 7.77
N PRO A 241 5.24 20.33 8.42
CA PRO A 241 3.78 20.27 8.42
C PRO A 241 3.14 20.40 7.04
N THR A 242 3.91 20.80 6.03
CA THR A 242 3.43 20.85 4.62
C THR A 242 3.49 19.50 3.92
N LEU A 243 4.20 18.51 4.49
CA LEU A 243 4.19 17.13 4.03
C LEU A 243 2.92 16.44 4.51
N VAL A 244 2.03 16.15 3.60
CA VAL A 244 0.80 15.41 3.91
C VAL A 244 1.14 13.93 4.00
N ALA A 245 1.32 13.42 5.22
CA ALA A 245 1.62 12.01 5.45
C ALA A 245 0.36 11.15 5.29
N GLY A 246 0.49 10.05 4.57
CA GLY A 246 -0.52 9.01 4.42
C GLY A 246 0.07 7.63 4.67
N ILE A 247 -0.80 6.68 4.99
CA ILE A 247 -0.38 5.31 5.28
C ILE A 247 -0.82 4.32 4.20
N LEU A 248 -0.04 3.27 4.01
CA LEU A 248 -0.46 2.08 3.28
C LEU A 248 -1.23 1.12 4.20
N GLY A 249 -2.27 0.45 3.65
CA GLY A 249 -3.17 -0.37 4.43
C GLY A 249 -2.71 -1.80 4.72
N GLY A 250 -1.57 -2.22 4.17
CA GLY A 250 -1.09 -3.60 4.32
C GLY A 250 -2.03 -4.64 3.72
N SER A 251 -1.77 -5.94 3.99
CA SER A 251 -2.60 -7.04 3.48
C SER A 251 -2.89 -8.13 4.52
N SER A 252 -2.14 -8.19 5.59
CA SER A 252 -2.23 -9.22 6.63
C SER A 252 -3.07 -8.77 7.82
N GLY A 253 -3.34 -9.71 8.71
CA GLY A 253 -4.03 -9.46 9.98
C GLY A 253 -5.56 -9.52 9.88
N THR A 254 -6.18 -9.10 10.96
CA THR A 254 -7.64 -9.09 11.16
C THR A 254 -8.28 -7.83 10.59
N THR A 255 -9.61 -7.75 10.58
CA THR A 255 -10.33 -6.50 10.30
C THR A 255 -9.98 -5.44 11.34
N HIS A 256 -9.81 -5.85 12.61
CA HIS A 256 -9.39 -4.94 13.68
C HIS A 256 -8.00 -4.34 13.42
N ASP A 257 -7.04 -5.13 12.93
CA ASP A 257 -5.72 -4.59 12.57
C ASP A 257 -5.82 -3.46 11.55
N ALA A 258 -6.63 -3.64 10.50
CA ALA A 258 -6.80 -2.61 9.45
C ALA A 258 -7.49 -1.34 9.99
N PHE A 259 -8.55 -1.51 10.78
CA PHE A 259 -9.31 -0.39 11.34
C PHE A 259 -8.51 0.35 12.41
N LYS A 260 -7.80 -0.39 13.27
CA LYS A 260 -6.94 0.18 14.31
C LYS A 260 -5.75 0.94 13.73
N LEU A 261 -5.14 0.41 12.66
CA LEU A 261 -4.09 1.08 11.93
C LEU A 261 -4.52 2.47 11.44
N LEU A 262 -5.71 2.56 10.83
CA LEU A 262 -6.27 3.83 10.36
C LEU A 262 -6.54 4.80 11.50
N GLU A 263 -7.16 4.32 12.58
CA GLU A 263 -7.45 5.10 13.80
C GLU A 263 -6.17 5.67 14.41
N GLU A 264 -5.16 4.84 14.63
CA GLU A 264 -3.88 5.24 15.22
C GLU A 264 -3.13 6.22 14.31
N ALA A 265 -2.99 5.93 13.03
CA ALA A 265 -2.29 6.81 12.10
C ALA A 265 -2.94 8.20 12.04
N ARG A 266 -4.27 8.26 11.96
CA ARG A 266 -5.03 9.52 12.00
C ARG A 266 -4.78 10.30 13.29
N LYS A 267 -4.79 9.64 14.44
CA LYS A 267 -4.53 10.22 15.76
C LYS A 267 -3.16 10.88 15.84
N HIS A 268 -2.15 10.28 15.20
CA HIS A 268 -0.76 10.72 15.24
C HIS A 268 -0.34 11.56 14.02
N GLY A 269 -1.30 12.13 13.29
CA GLY A 269 -1.04 13.19 12.31
C GLY A 269 -1.09 12.75 10.84
N ALA A 270 -1.31 11.48 10.53
CA ALA A 270 -1.62 11.10 9.15
C ALA A 270 -2.92 11.78 8.67
N ARG A 271 -2.96 12.09 7.37
CA ARG A 271 -4.11 12.74 6.70
C ARG A 271 -4.63 11.94 5.52
N ALA A 272 -4.04 10.78 5.26
CA ALA A 272 -4.44 9.88 4.18
C ALA A 272 -4.29 8.43 4.60
N ALA A 273 -5.13 7.56 4.01
CA ALA A 273 -4.93 6.12 4.05
C ALA A 273 -5.30 5.49 2.71
N LEU A 274 -4.42 4.61 2.23
CA LEU A 274 -4.59 3.94 0.95
C LEU A 274 -4.64 2.44 1.20
N PHE A 275 -5.85 1.88 1.12
CA PHE A 275 -6.10 0.45 1.27
C PHE A 275 -6.36 -0.17 -0.10
N GLY A 276 -5.74 -1.29 -0.41
CA GLY A 276 -5.96 -2.04 -1.65
C GLY A 276 -6.38 -3.47 -1.34
N ARG A 277 -5.42 -4.33 -1.04
CA ARG A 277 -5.65 -5.76 -0.79
C ARG A 277 -6.66 -6.04 0.33
N LYS A 278 -6.67 -5.22 1.39
CA LYS A 278 -7.66 -5.37 2.47
C LYS A 278 -9.09 -5.10 1.99
N ILE A 279 -9.31 -4.08 1.17
CA ILE A 279 -10.63 -3.84 0.56
C ILE A 279 -10.95 -4.96 -0.42
N ASN A 280 -10.02 -5.28 -1.33
CA ASN A 280 -10.25 -6.27 -2.38
C ASN A 280 -10.54 -7.68 -1.87
N ASN A 281 -9.94 -8.05 -0.75
CA ASN A 281 -10.07 -9.37 -0.14
C ASN A 281 -11.03 -9.38 1.07
N SER A 282 -11.74 -8.30 1.35
CA SER A 282 -12.78 -8.28 2.38
C SER A 282 -14.01 -9.08 1.92
N GLU A 283 -14.80 -9.54 2.85
CA GLU A 283 -16.04 -10.28 2.58
C GLU A 283 -17.06 -9.44 1.81
N HIS A 284 -17.13 -8.12 2.13
CA HIS A 284 -17.99 -7.15 1.45
C HIS A 284 -17.31 -5.79 1.35
N GLN A 285 -16.80 -5.46 0.16
CA GLN A 285 -15.99 -4.26 -0.05
C GLN A 285 -16.69 -2.95 0.31
N LEU A 286 -17.96 -2.81 -0.04
CA LEU A 286 -18.72 -1.58 0.23
C LEU A 286 -18.87 -1.32 1.73
N SER A 287 -19.20 -2.34 2.52
CA SER A 287 -19.28 -2.22 3.98
C SER A 287 -17.91 -1.94 4.59
N PHE A 288 -16.85 -2.59 4.07
CA PHE A 288 -15.50 -2.36 4.55
C PHE A 288 -15.05 -0.90 4.31
N VAL A 289 -15.27 -0.37 3.10
CA VAL A 289 -15.01 1.04 2.74
C VAL A 289 -15.84 2.00 3.59
N TYR A 290 -17.12 1.67 3.86
CA TYR A 290 -17.97 2.47 4.72
C TYR A 290 -17.38 2.65 6.13
N TYR A 291 -16.92 1.56 6.75
CA TYR A 291 -16.34 1.63 8.09
C TYR A 291 -14.95 2.29 8.09
N LEU A 292 -14.13 2.09 7.05
CA LEU A 292 -12.90 2.86 6.88
C LEU A 292 -13.21 4.38 6.81
N ARG A 293 -14.24 4.79 6.06
CA ARG A 293 -14.65 6.21 5.98
C ARG A 293 -15.16 6.72 7.31
N ALA A 294 -15.97 5.96 8.02
CA ALA A 294 -16.49 6.34 9.33
C ALA A 294 -15.38 6.53 10.39
N ILE A 295 -14.36 5.66 10.39
CA ILE A 295 -13.18 5.80 11.25
C ILE A 295 -12.34 7.01 10.83
N ALA A 296 -12.10 7.18 9.53
CA ALA A 296 -11.36 8.32 9.01
C ALA A 296 -12.01 9.66 9.34
N ASP A 297 -13.34 9.70 9.43
CA ASP A 297 -14.12 10.88 9.85
C ASP A 297 -14.21 11.01 11.39
N GLY A 298 -13.72 10.04 12.16
CA GLY A 298 -13.81 10.02 13.62
C GLY A 298 -15.21 9.74 14.17
N LYS A 299 -16.07 9.12 13.38
CA LYS A 299 -17.47 8.84 13.74
C LYS A 299 -17.64 7.54 14.52
N ILE A 300 -16.67 6.62 14.44
CA ILE A 300 -16.70 5.33 15.11
C ILE A 300 -15.28 4.91 15.51
N ALA A 301 -15.11 4.25 16.63
CA ALA A 301 -13.84 3.65 17.05
C ALA A 301 -13.60 2.32 16.32
N ALA A 302 -12.33 1.95 16.14
CA ALA A 302 -11.92 0.77 15.38
C ALA A 302 -12.59 -0.53 15.87
N GLY A 303 -12.59 -0.79 17.18
CA GLY A 303 -13.20 -2.00 17.73
C GLY A 303 -14.73 -2.06 17.58
N GLU A 304 -15.41 -0.91 17.63
CA GLU A 304 -16.85 -0.85 17.39
C GLU A 304 -17.17 -1.03 15.90
N ALA A 305 -16.31 -0.49 15.03
CA ALA A 305 -16.45 -0.67 13.59
C ALA A 305 -16.35 -2.15 13.17
N VAL A 306 -15.48 -2.95 13.81
CA VAL A 306 -15.40 -4.41 13.56
C VAL A 306 -16.72 -5.10 13.93
N LYS A 307 -17.28 -4.81 15.09
CA LYS A 307 -18.58 -5.36 15.52
C LYS A 307 -19.71 -5.00 14.56
N ALA A 308 -19.73 -3.73 14.15
CA ALA A 308 -20.72 -3.23 13.21
C ALA A 308 -20.57 -3.84 11.81
N TYR A 309 -19.33 -4.04 11.34
CA TYR A 309 -19.03 -4.73 10.09
C TYR A 309 -19.56 -6.17 10.10
N HIS A 310 -19.30 -6.94 11.16
CA HIS A 310 -19.83 -8.29 11.33
C HIS A 310 -21.38 -8.29 11.39
N GLY A 311 -21.98 -7.30 12.04
CA GLY A 311 -23.45 -7.12 12.04
C GLY A 311 -24.01 -6.88 10.64
N GLU A 312 -23.29 -6.12 9.80
CA GLU A 312 -23.68 -5.88 8.41
C GLU A 312 -23.52 -7.14 7.54
N LEU A 313 -22.40 -7.89 7.70
CA LEU A 313 -22.24 -9.19 7.03
C LEU A 313 -23.40 -10.15 7.34
N ALA A 314 -23.82 -10.20 8.61
CA ALA A 314 -24.94 -11.03 9.02
C ALA A 314 -26.26 -10.63 8.34
N LYS A 315 -26.57 -9.33 8.24
CA LYS A 315 -27.74 -8.82 7.51
C LYS A 315 -27.69 -9.18 6.02
N LEU A 316 -26.51 -9.08 5.41
CA LEU A 316 -26.27 -9.43 4.01
C LEU A 316 -26.19 -10.95 3.77
N LYS A 317 -26.22 -11.76 4.82
CA LYS A 317 -26.07 -13.23 4.78
C LYS A 317 -24.72 -13.65 4.17
N ILE A 318 -23.68 -12.85 4.38
CA ILE A 318 -22.31 -13.14 3.95
C ILE A 318 -21.56 -13.74 5.13
N PRO A 319 -21.01 -14.97 5.01
CA PRO A 319 -20.25 -15.59 6.07
C PRO A 319 -18.93 -14.84 6.31
N PRO A 320 -18.60 -14.46 7.55
CA PRO A 320 -17.33 -13.84 7.83
C PRO A 320 -16.18 -14.86 7.70
N TYR A 321 -14.99 -14.42 7.29
CA TYR A 321 -13.81 -15.28 7.21
C TYR A 321 -13.29 -15.70 8.58
N ARG A 322 -13.56 -14.93 9.60
CA ARG A 322 -13.19 -15.21 11.01
C ARG A 322 -14.39 -15.01 11.91
N ALA A 323 -14.46 -15.76 13.01
CA ALA A 323 -15.40 -15.46 14.08
C ALA A 323 -15.13 -14.05 14.64
N LEU A 324 -16.15 -13.34 15.09
CA LEU A 324 -16.00 -11.97 15.61
C LEU A 324 -14.91 -11.89 16.69
N LYS A 325 -14.85 -12.87 17.59
CA LYS A 325 -13.81 -12.92 18.65
C LYS A 325 -12.40 -12.88 18.06
N ASP A 326 -12.14 -13.69 17.04
CA ASP A 326 -10.83 -13.82 16.42
C ASP A 326 -10.49 -12.61 15.54
N ASP A 327 -11.50 -11.99 14.91
CA ASP A 327 -11.33 -10.80 14.08
C ASP A 327 -11.19 -9.51 14.91
N MET A 328 -11.52 -9.57 16.20
CA MET A 328 -11.25 -8.54 17.20
C MET A 328 -9.84 -8.57 17.77
N GLU A 329 -9.07 -9.63 17.54
CA GLU A 329 -7.69 -9.71 18.00
C GLU A 329 -6.78 -8.80 17.18
N LEU A 330 -5.85 -8.11 17.85
CA LEU A 330 -4.78 -7.35 17.20
C LEU A 330 -3.59 -8.28 16.99
N THR A 331 -3.31 -8.60 15.74
CA THR A 331 -2.23 -9.54 15.36
C THR A 331 -0.99 -8.81 14.81
N THR A 332 -1.13 -7.54 14.41
CA THR A 332 -0.03 -6.74 13.88
C THR A 332 -0.08 -5.32 14.44
N THR A 333 1.07 -4.81 14.86
CA THR A 333 1.22 -3.41 15.32
C THR A 333 1.91 -2.50 14.31
N ALA A 334 2.39 -3.06 13.20
CA ALA A 334 3.04 -2.34 12.11
C ALA A 334 2.62 -2.93 10.76
N THR A 335 2.56 -2.09 9.72
CA THR A 335 2.28 -2.51 8.36
C THR A 335 3.56 -2.54 7.54
N SER A 336 3.93 -3.70 7.02
CA SER A 336 4.92 -3.82 5.96
C SER A 336 4.25 -4.24 4.66
N TYR A 337 4.73 -3.71 3.52
CA TYR A 337 4.39 -4.20 2.21
C TYR A 337 5.38 -5.33 1.86
N GLY A 338 5.04 -6.57 2.20
CA GLY A 338 5.82 -7.75 1.82
C GLY A 338 4.99 -8.61 0.86
N GLY A 339 5.45 -8.81 -0.36
CA GLY A 339 5.11 -10.01 -1.12
C GLY A 339 5.55 -11.22 -0.29
N SER A 340 4.69 -12.22 -0.17
CA SER A 340 4.87 -13.49 0.56
C SER A 340 6.23 -13.69 1.24
N GLY A 341 6.33 -13.45 2.55
CA GLY A 341 7.30 -14.15 3.36
C GLY A 341 8.35 -13.39 4.14
N SER A 342 8.23 -12.10 4.37
CA SER A 342 9.10 -11.44 5.35
C SER A 342 8.27 -10.73 6.40
N VAL A 343 7.84 -11.49 7.40
CA VAL A 343 7.40 -10.93 8.68
C VAL A 343 8.66 -10.55 9.43
N VAL A 344 9.08 -9.29 9.34
CA VAL A 344 9.96 -8.73 10.36
C VAL A 344 9.09 -8.51 11.59
N SER A 345 9.09 -9.49 12.49
CA SER A 345 8.46 -9.39 13.81
C SER A 345 9.24 -8.36 14.62
N LEU A 346 8.71 -7.13 14.72
CA LEU A 346 9.13 -6.16 15.72
C LEU A 346 8.41 -6.44 17.05
N ALA A 347 8.52 -7.68 17.53
CA ALA A 347 8.21 -8.01 18.91
C ALA A 347 9.45 -7.76 19.76
N SER A 348 9.66 -6.52 20.19
CA SER A 348 10.46 -6.28 21.39
C SER A 348 9.70 -6.90 22.58
N GLY A 349 10.14 -8.08 23.01
CA GLY A 349 9.71 -8.63 24.30
C GLY A 349 9.15 -10.04 24.31
N VAL A 350 9.08 -10.77 23.21
CA VAL A 350 8.83 -12.20 23.28
C VAL A 350 10.17 -12.92 23.37
N LYS A 351 10.50 -13.45 24.56
CA LYS A 351 11.60 -14.38 24.74
C LYS A 351 11.51 -15.44 23.65
N LYS A 352 12.57 -15.58 22.82
CA LYS A 352 12.75 -16.75 21.96
C LYS A 352 12.45 -17.97 22.81
N ALA A 353 11.42 -18.70 22.45
CA ALA A 353 11.27 -20.04 22.99
C ALA A 353 12.54 -20.76 22.58
N ASP A 354 13.32 -21.16 23.55
CA ASP A 354 14.48 -22.02 23.38
C ASP A 354 13.93 -23.34 22.81
N ILE A 355 13.97 -23.48 21.48
CA ILE A 355 13.67 -24.77 20.86
C ILE A 355 14.88 -25.61 21.19
N GLY A 356 14.83 -26.21 22.38
CA GLY A 356 15.86 -27.10 22.91
C GLY A 356 16.26 -28.09 21.82
N LYS A 357 17.52 -28.47 21.82
CA LYS A 357 18.06 -29.50 20.91
C LYS A 357 17.11 -30.67 20.85
N PRO A 358 16.66 -31.10 19.67
CA PRO A 358 15.67 -32.16 19.57
C PRO A 358 16.18 -33.41 20.26
N ASP A 359 15.32 -34.01 21.05
CA ASP A 359 15.62 -35.26 21.75
C ASP A 359 15.63 -36.42 20.74
N PHE A 360 16.81 -36.73 20.24
CA PHE A 360 17.01 -37.79 19.24
C PHE A 360 16.48 -39.15 19.67
N LYS A 361 16.27 -39.38 20.97
CA LYS A 361 15.71 -40.65 21.46
C LYS A 361 14.19 -40.77 21.19
N LYS A 362 13.50 -39.64 21.05
CA LYS A 362 12.07 -39.57 20.76
C LYS A 362 11.72 -39.42 19.28
N MET A 363 12.70 -39.20 18.41
CA MET A 363 12.48 -39.02 16.98
C MET A 363 12.44 -40.36 16.23
N THR A 364 11.53 -40.46 15.27
CA THR A 364 11.47 -41.57 14.31
C THR A 364 12.68 -41.52 13.36
N ALA A 365 12.95 -42.64 12.67
CA ALA A 365 14.03 -42.69 11.69
C ALA A 365 13.86 -41.65 10.56
N ALA A 366 12.64 -41.41 10.12
CA ALA A 366 12.32 -40.41 9.06
C ALA A 366 12.62 -38.98 9.55
N GLU A 367 12.23 -38.64 10.80
CA GLU A 367 12.48 -37.32 11.40
C GLU A 367 14.00 -37.09 11.63
N LYS A 368 14.75 -38.10 12.03
CA LYS A 368 16.23 -38.03 12.14
C LYS A 368 16.90 -37.72 10.78
N VAL A 369 16.45 -38.38 9.73
CA VAL A 369 16.95 -38.14 8.36
C VAL A 369 16.61 -36.74 7.88
N ALA A 370 15.37 -36.28 8.11
CA ALA A 370 14.94 -34.93 7.74
C ALA A 370 15.76 -33.86 8.48
N TYR A 371 15.96 -34.00 9.79
CA TYR A 371 16.78 -33.11 10.60
C TYR A 371 18.24 -33.06 10.13
N SER A 372 18.84 -34.23 9.85
CA SER A 372 20.21 -34.32 9.35
C SER A 372 20.38 -33.64 7.98
N ARG A 373 19.42 -33.83 7.07
CA ARG A 373 19.40 -33.16 5.75
C ARG A 373 19.29 -31.63 5.87
N GLN A 374 18.47 -31.14 6.80
CA GLN A 374 18.32 -29.72 7.04
C GLN A 374 19.58 -29.10 7.61
N ARG A 375 20.26 -29.79 8.54
CA ARG A 375 21.52 -29.36 9.13
C ARG A 375 22.65 -29.32 8.09
N ILE A 376 22.80 -30.36 7.27
CA ILE A 376 23.79 -30.41 6.19
C ILE A 376 23.57 -29.25 5.21
N ARG A 377 22.33 -28.94 4.84
CA ARG A 377 22.02 -27.79 3.97
C ARG A 377 22.42 -26.45 4.61
N SER A 378 22.18 -26.28 5.92
CA SER A 378 22.57 -25.05 6.62
C SER A 378 24.09 -24.91 6.75
N ASP A 379 24.81 -26.02 6.95
CA ASP A 379 26.28 -26.02 7.07
C ASP A 379 26.98 -25.78 5.72
N ILE A 380 26.39 -26.31 4.62
CA ILE A 380 26.88 -26.03 3.24
C ILE A 380 26.61 -24.55 2.86
N SER A 381 25.51 -23.95 3.30
CA SER A 381 25.27 -22.54 3.05
C SER A 381 26.23 -21.61 3.82
N LYS A 382 26.70 -22.04 5.00
CA LYS A 382 27.69 -21.29 5.81
C LYS A 382 29.11 -21.44 5.32
N SER A 383 29.44 -22.52 4.60
CA SER A 383 30.78 -22.74 4.05
C SER A 383 31.03 -22.08 2.70
N LYS A 384 30.00 -21.42 2.13
CA LYS A 384 30.09 -20.66 0.87
C LYS A 384 30.06 -19.14 1.08
N GLN A 385 30.15 -18.69 2.29
CA GLN A 385 30.44 -17.33 2.72
C GLN A 385 31.88 -17.28 3.26
#